data_72d5b94c048ef5119b139f0c46d10e59
#
_entry.id   72d5b94c048ef5119b139f0c46d10e59
#
_cell.length_a   1.000
_cell.length_b   1.000
_cell.length_c   1.000
_cell.angle_alpha   90.00
_cell.angle_beta   90.00
_cell.angle_gamma   90.00
#
_symmetry.space_group_name_H-M   'P 1'
#
loop_
_entity.id
_entity.type
_entity.pdbx_description
1 polymer ?
#
loop_
_entity_poly.entity_id
_entity_poly.type
_entity_poly.pdbx_seq_one_letter_code
_entity_poly.pdbx_strand_id
1 'polypeptide(L)'
;MKLIFSFISFLLFAQATYAQPVVGKKRFHLYLLAGQSNMAGRGEVEAVDTITNSRIWVLNKKGEWLLAKEPLQFDKPVVVGVGPGFSFAKKMAELDANIVIGLIPCAVGGSPIEMWQQANYFEPTKTYPYDDAINRTKLAMQIGTLKGILWQQGESDCDSVRSKHYSGKLVALVKNFRKDLKIKSLPFLAGTIAPFYEIGHPFAKQINEAIKGLPATLKRTAVVNSDGLMDKGDATHFNSESARELGIRYATVFISTFSRK
;
A
#
# COMPACT_ATOMS: atom_id res chain seq x y z
N MET A 1 -15.99 -10.60 -69.42
CA MET A 1 -16.66 -10.71 -68.13
C MET A 1 -15.58 -11.06 -67.08
N LYS A 2 -15.06 -10.05 -66.33
CA LYS A 2 -13.97 -10.24 -65.35
C LYS A 2 -14.62 -10.34 -63.98
N LEU A 3 -14.51 -11.50 -63.31
CA LEU A 3 -14.91 -11.70 -61.92
C LEU A 3 -13.85 -11.05 -61.02
N ILE A 4 -14.28 -10.08 -60.20
CA ILE A 4 -13.48 -9.49 -59.14
C ILE A 4 -13.80 -10.28 -57.85
N PHE A 5 -12.84 -11.08 -57.38
CA PHE A 5 -12.91 -11.71 -56.05
C PHE A 5 -12.48 -10.69 -54.99
N SER A 6 -13.44 -10.21 -54.19
CA SER A 6 -13.19 -9.37 -53.06
C SER A 6 -12.80 -10.24 -51.84
N PHE A 7 -11.53 -10.17 -51.41
CA PHE A 7 -11.05 -10.82 -50.19
C PHE A 7 -11.42 -9.93 -49.00
N ILE A 8 -12.43 -10.35 -48.24
CA ILE A 8 -12.74 -9.72 -46.93
C ILE A 8 -11.82 -10.37 -45.90
N SER A 9 -10.79 -9.60 -45.50
CA SER A 9 -9.87 -9.96 -44.42
C SER A 9 -10.57 -9.72 -43.08
N PHE A 10 -11.00 -10.78 -42.39
CA PHE A 10 -11.50 -10.72 -41.02
C PHE A 10 -10.32 -10.53 -40.07
N LEU A 11 -10.09 -9.31 -39.59
CA LEU A 11 -9.18 -9.02 -38.48
C LEU A 11 -9.83 -9.52 -37.19
N LEU A 12 -9.43 -10.71 -36.72
CA LEU A 12 -9.71 -11.20 -35.37
C LEU A 12 -8.94 -10.32 -34.39
N PHE A 13 -9.60 -9.35 -33.78
CA PHE A 13 -9.11 -8.69 -32.57
C PHE A 13 -9.16 -9.71 -31.42
N ALA A 14 -8.01 -10.32 -31.10
CA ALA A 14 -7.85 -11.04 -29.85
C ALA A 14 -7.98 -10.03 -28.71
N GLN A 15 -9.16 -9.97 -28.09
CA GLN A 15 -9.32 -9.27 -26.83
C GLN A 15 -8.48 -10.03 -25.79
N ALA A 16 -7.40 -9.42 -25.35
CA ALA A 16 -6.64 -9.92 -24.21
C ALA A 16 -7.59 -9.92 -23.00
N THR A 17 -8.14 -11.07 -22.67
CA THR A 17 -8.91 -11.26 -21.43
C THR A 17 -7.94 -11.17 -20.28
N TYR A 18 -7.87 -10.01 -19.63
CA TYR A 18 -7.12 -9.86 -18.39
C TYR A 18 -7.72 -10.80 -17.36
N ALA A 19 -6.89 -11.68 -16.82
CA ALA A 19 -7.31 -12.58 -15.76
C ALA A 19 -7.76 -11.75 -14.56
N GLN A 20 -9.03 -11.89 -14.18
CA GLN A 20 -9.53 -11.32 -12.92
C GLN A 20 -9.61 -12.45 -11.89
N PRO A 21 -9.44 -12.15 -10.58
CA PRO A 21 -9.61 -13.15 -9.56
C PRO A 21 -11.06 -13.67 -9.59
N VAL A 22 -11.20 -14.96 -9.95
CA VAL A 22 -12.51 -15.64 -9.98
C VAL A 22 -12.88 -16.03 -8.57
N VAL A 23 -13.36 -15.04 -7.80
CA VAL A 23 -13.75 -15.25 -6.39
C VAL A 23 -14.91 -14.30 -6.03
N GLY A 24 -15.82 -14.77 -5.18
CA GLY A 24 -16.92 -13.93 -4.72
C GLY A 24 -16.40 -12.74 -3.89
N LYS A 25 -17.03 -11.58 -4.03
CA LYS A 25 -16.64 -10.29 -3.43
C LYS A 25 -16.29 -10.38 -1.93
N LYS A 26 -17.01 -11.21 -1.16
CA LYS A 26 -16.75 -11.40 0.28
C LYS A 26 -15.46 -12.12 0.59
N ARG A 27 -14.95 -12.94 -0.34
CA ARG A 27 -13.70 -13.70 -0.20
C ARG A 27 -12.50 -12.99 -0.84
N PHE A 28 -12.71 -11.93 -1.60
CA PHE A 28 -11.64 -11.09 -2.13
C PHE A 28 -11.37 -9.94 -1.15
N HIS A 29 -10.38 -10.12 -0.29
CA HIS A 29 -10.00 -9.20 0.77
C HIS A 29 -9.01 -8.17 0.24
N LEU A 30 -9.40 -6.91 0.22
CA LEU A 30 -8.61 -5.81 -0.31
C LEU A 30 -7.86 -5.09 0.81
N TYR A 31 -6.62 -4.67 0.52
CA TYR A 31 -5.80 -3.87 1.41
C TYR A 31 -5.18 -2.71 0.64
N LEU A 32 -5.40 -1.49 1.13
CA LEU A 32 -4.79 -0.28 0.59
C LEU A 32 -3.37 -0.13 1.17
N LEU A 33 -2.38 0.01 0.30
CA LEU A 33 -1.00 0.28 0.65
C LEU A 33 -0.71 1.75 0.40
N ALA A 34 -0.70 2.57 1.46
CA ALA A 34 -0.58 4.03 1.42
C ALA A 34 0.60 4.53 2.25
N GLY A 35 1.12 5.69 1.94
CA GLY A 35 2.29 6.27 2.61
C GLY A 35 3.36 6.71 1.62
N GLN A 36 4.62 6.64 2.02
CA GLN A 36 5.72 7.09 1.18
C GLN A 36 6.69 5.96 0.78
N SER A 37 7.97 6.27 0.57
CA SER A 37 8.95 5.36 -0.05
C SER A 37 9.11 4.01 0.66
N ASN A 38 9.03 3.98 1.99
CA ASN A 38 9.13 2.74 2.76
C ASN A 38 7.87 1.84 2.67
N MET A 39 6.71 2.38 2.27
CA MET A 39 5.57 1.58 1.83
C MET A 39 5.69 1.21 0.34
N ALA A 40 6.20 2.12 -0.48
CA ALA A 40 6.39 1.86 -1.89
C ALA A 40 7.41 0.74 -2.16
N GLY A 41 8.37 0.59 -1.26
CA GLY A 41 9.46 -0.37 -1.41
C GLY A 41 10.69 0.24 -2.08
N ARG A 42 11.85 0.00 -1.48
CA ARG A 42 13.17 0.42 -1.98
C ARG A 42 14.23 -0.67 -1.80
N GLY A 43 13.83 -1.82 -1.23
CA GLY A 43 14.69 -2.98 -1.14
C GLY A 43 15.00 -3.56 -2.53
N GLU A 44 16.15 -4.19 -2.69
CA GLU A 44 16.52 -4.90 -3.90
C GLU A 44 15.57 -6.08 -4.13
N VAL A 45 15.14 -6.28 -5.39
CA VAL A 45 14.24 -7.39 -5.74
C VAL A 45 15.06 -8.66 -5.93
N GLU A 46 14.77 -9.68 -5.13
CA GLU A 46 15.39 -10.98 -5.17
C GLU A 46 14.47 -12.04 -5.79
N ALA A 47 14.99 -13.21 -6.11
CA ALA A 47 14.24 -14.30 -6.73
C ALA A 47 12.96 -14.68 -5.94
N VAL A 48 13.04 -14.68 -4.59
CA VAL A 48 11.91 -14.99 -3.69
C VAL A 48 10.75 -13.99 -3.80
N ASP A 49 11.02 -12.77 -4.26
CA ASP A 49 10.03 -11.69 -4.39
C ASP A 49 9.24 -11.80 -5.70
N THR A 50 9.74 -12.59 -6.64
CA THR A 50 9.11 -12.78 -7.95
C THR A 50 8.24 -14.02 -8.02
N ILE A 51 8.27 -14.87 -6.98
CA ILE A 51 7.44 -16.09 -6.90
C ILE A 51 5.99 -15.69 -6.57
N THR A 52 5.11 -15.87 -7.55
CA THR A 52 3.70 -15.53 -7.43
C THR A 52 2.94 -16.55 -6.59
N ASN A 53 1.80 -16.12 -6.03
CA ASN A 53 0.81 -16.98 -5.39
C ASN A 53 -0.55 -16.74 -6.05
N SER A 54 -1.24 -17.80 -6.48
CA SER A 54 -2.53 -17.71 -7.18
C SER A 54 -3.63 -16.99 -6.38
N ARG A 55 -3.47 -16.86 -5.07
CA ARG A 55 -4.40 -16.18 -4.17
C ARG A 55 -3.99 -14.75 -3.81
N ILE A 56 -2.91 -14.21 -4.40
CA ILE A 56 -2.45 -12.84 -4.11
C ILE A 56 -2.39 -12.05 -5.41
N TRP A 57 -3.17 -10.98 -5.47
CA TRP A 57 -3.34 -10.12 -6.64
C TRP A 57 -2.96 -8.69 -6.32
N VAL A 58 -2.53 -7.96 -7.32
CA VAL A 58 -2.19 -6.54 -7.24
C VAL A 58 -2.92 -5.75 -8.32
N LEU A 59 -3.48 -4.61 -7.95
CA LEU A 59 -4.06 -3.64 -8.88
C LEU A 59 -2.96 -2.80 -9.51
N ASN A 60 -2.62 -3.04 -10.77
CA ASN A 60 -1.55 -2.33 -11.46
C ASN A 60 -1.90 -0.84 -11.72
N LYS A 61 -0.98 -0.08 -12.30
CA LYS A 61 -1.19 1.35 -12.61
C LYS A 61 -2.39 1.60 -13.52
N LYS A 62 -2.71 0.66 -14.41
CA LYS A 62 -3.83 0.77 -15.36
C LYS A 62 -5.19 0.40 -14.74
N GLY A 63 -5.23 -0.06 -13.48
CA GLY A 63 -6.45 -0.55 -12.84
C GLY A 63 -6.80 -2.00 -13.18
N GLU A 64 -5.84 -2.78 -13.64
CA GLU A 64 -5.99 -4.19 -13.97
C GLU A 64 -5.43 -5.05 -12.84
N TRP A 65 -6.05 -6.21 -12.60
CA TRP A 65 -5.59 -7.16 -11.62
C TRP A 65 -4.57 -8.12 -12.21
N LEU A 66 -3.42 -8.26 -11.56
CA LEU A 66 -2.35 -9.19 -11.92
C LEU A 66 -1.98 -10.05 -10.71
N LEU A 67 -1.41 -11.23 -10.93
CA LEU A 67 -0.77 -11.97 -9.84
C LEU A 67 0.36 -11.14 -9.25
N ALA A 68 0.34 -10.99 -7.92
CA ALA A 68 1.27 -10.12 -7.23
C ALA A 68 2.69 -10.68 -7.23
N LYS A 69 3.65 -9.82 -7.50
CA LYS A 69 5.09 -9.98 -7.30
C LYS A 69 5.73 -8.61 -7.11
N GLU A 70 6.89 -8.53 -6.50
CA GLU A 70 7.61 -7.26 -6.39
C GLU A 70 8.26 -6.85 -7.74
N PRO A 71 8.38 -5.54 -7.98
CA PRO A 71 7.84 -4.45 -7.18
C PRO A 71 6.33 -4.27 -7.38
N LEU A 72 5.60 -4.06 -6.27
CA LEU A 72 4.14 -3.85 -6.32
C LEU A 72 3.77 -2.42 -6.76
N GLN A 73 4.56 -1.45 -6.32
CA GLN A 73 4.28 -0.03 -6.49
C GLN A 73 4.86 0.50 -7.81
N PHE A 74 4.47 1.70 -8.19
CA PHE A 74 4.85 2.32 -9.47
C PHE A 74 5.02 3.84 -9.36
N ASP A 75 5.23 4.36 -8.14
CA ASP A 75 5.40 5.78 -7.85
C ASP A 75 6.65 6.36 -8.54
N LYS A 76 7.75 5.66 -8.44
CA LYS A 76 9.05 6.01 -9.04
C LYS A 76 9.69 4.76 -9.67
N PRO A 77 9.34 4.42 -10.93
CA PRO A 77 9.69 3.14 -11.56
C PRO A 77 11.20 2.77 -11.55
N VAL A 78 12.07 3.78 -11.50
CA VAL A 78 13.54 3.57 -11.53
C VAL A 78 14.09 3.09 -10.18
N VAL A 79 13.39 3.37 -9.08
CA VAL A 79 13.89 3.10 -7.72
C VAL A 79 12.92 2.27 -6.86
N VAL A 80 11.76 1.92 -7.39
CA VAL A 80 10.81 1.06 -6.67
C VAL A 80 11.34 -0.36 -6.60
N GLY A 81 11.19 -0.99 -5.43
CA GLY A 81 11.68 -2.32 -5.14
C GLY A 81 10.81 -3.04 -4.11
N VAL A 82 11.44 -3.90 -3.29
CA VAL A 82 10.74 -4.67 -2.26
C VAL A 82 10.19 -3.75 -1.18
N GLY A 83 8.89 -3.89 -0.94
CA GLY A 83 8.15 -3.23 0.12
C GLY A 83 7.44 -4.21 1.06
N PRO A 84 6.72 -3.72 2.08
CA PRO A 84 6.05 -4.59 3.05
C PRO A 84 4.78 -5.26 2.52
N GLY A 85 4.25 -4.80 1.38
CA GLY A 85 2.92 -5.20 0.90
C GLY A 85 2.80 -6.67 0.51
N PHE A 86 3.80 -7.23 -0.16
CA PHE A 86 3.73 -8.60 -0.66
C PHE A 86 3.89 -9.65 0.47
N SER A 87 4.84 -9.44 1.38
CA SER A 87 5.02 -10.31 2.55
C SER A 87 3.83 -10.22 3.52
N PHE A 88 3.24 -9.04 3.69
CA PHE A 88 1.95 -8.91 4.38
C PHE A 88 0.88 -9.81 3.75
N ALA A 89 0.72 -9.74 2.42
CA ALA A 89 -0.30 -10.52 1.73
C ALA A 89 -0.03 -12.04 1.80
N LYS A 90 1.23 -12.46 1.68
CA LYS A 90 1.63 -13.87 1.88
C LYS A 90 1.20 -14.36 3.26
N LYS A 91 1.50 -13.61 4.32
CA LYS A 91 1.13 -13.96 5.69
C LYS A 91 -0.38 -13.98 5.92
N MET A 92 -1.11 -13.02 5.35
CA MET A 92 -2.58 -13.00 5.41
C MET A 92 -3.22 -14.18 4.68
N ALA A 93 -2.66 -14.62 3.55
CA ALA A 93 -3.17 -15.75 2.78
C ALA A 93 -2.98 -17.11 3.47
N GLU A 94 -2.05 -17.21 4.44
CA GLU A 94 -1.86 -18.41 5.26
C GLU A 94 -3.01 -18.68 6.23
N LEU A 95 -3.77 -17.63 6.63
CA LEU A 95 -4.81 -17.73 7.67
C LEU A 95 -6.06 -18.49 7.23
N ASP A 96 -6.43 -18.35 5.97
CA ASP A 96 -7.63 -18.96 5.42
C ASP A 96 -7.41 -19.29 3.94
N ALA A 97 -7.48 -20.58 3.63
CA ALA A 97 -7.30 -21.07 2.26
C ALA A 97 -8.42 -20.59 1.31
N ASN A 98 -9.55 -20.14 1.83
CA ASN A 98 -10.71 -19.73 1.05
C ASN A 98 -10.69 -18.24 0.67
N ILE A 99 -9.75 -17.44 1.20
CA ILE A 99 -9.64 -16.02 0.86
C ILE A 99 -8.61 -15.78 -0.24
N VAL A 100 -8.87 -14.77 -1.03
CA VAL A 100 -7.94 -14.19 -2.01
C VAL A 100 -7.61 -12.78 -1.55
N ILE A 101 -6.35 -12.38 -1.64
CA ILE A 101 -5.85 -11.08 -1.21
C ILE A 101 -5.66 -10.19 -2.43
N GLY A 102 -6.20 -8.99 -2.37
CA GLY A 102 -5.99 -7.93 -3.36
C GLY A 102 -5.25 -6.74 -2.75
N LEU A 103 -4.11 -6.41 -3.31
CA LEU A 103 -3.30 -5.27 -2.91
C LEU A 103 -3.58 -4.07 -3.81
N ILE A 104 -3.75 -2.90 -3.20
CA ILE A 104 -4.02 -1.64 -3.90
C ILE A 104 -2.84 -0.70 -3.65
N PRO A 105 -1.81 -0.71 -4.52
CA PRO A 105 -0.64 0.13 -4.40
C PRO A 105 -0.99 1.60 -4.63
N CYS A 106 -0.70 2.46 -3.64
CA CYS A 106 -0.93 3.91 -3.72
C CYS A 106 0.13 4.72 -2.97
N ALA A 107 1.23 4.09 -2.53
CA ALA A 107 2.29 4.83 -1.86
C ALA A 107 3.02 5.78 -2.82
N VAL A 108 3.42 6.96 -2.33
CA VAL A 108 4.06 8.02 -3.10
C VAL A 108 5.34 8.47 -2.40
N GLY A 109 6.49 8.07 -2.94
CA GLY A 109 7.79 8.31 -2.34
C GLY A 109 8.12 9.78 -2.15
N GLY A 110 8.45 10.15 -0.90
CA GLY A 110 8.81 11.52 -0.51
C GLY A 110 7.62 12.43 -0.21
N SER A 111 6.38 11.94 -0.28
CA SER A 111 5.20 12.77 0.00
C SER A 111 5.03 13.01 1.50
N PRO A 112 5.01 14.27 1.98
CA PRO A 112 4.63 14.59 3.35
C PRO A 112 3.14 14.35 3.56
N ILE A 113 2.72 14.20 4.83
CA ILE A 113 1.33 13.88 5.17
C ILE A 113 0.32 14.92 4.69
N GLU A 114 0.74 16.17 4.50
CA GLU A 114 -0.13 17.21 3.97
C GLU A 114 -0.58 16.97 2.52
N MET A 115 0.20 16.22 1.73
CA MET A 115 -0.18 15.84 0.36
C MET A 115 -1.27 14.76 0.33
N TRP A 116 -1.56 14.15 1.49
CA TRP A 116 -2.62 13.16 1.66
C TRP A 116 -3.95 13.79 2.08
N GLN A 117 -4.29 14.91 1.45
CA GLN A 117 -5.57 15.59 1.56
C GLN A 117 -6.19 15.73 0.17
N GLN A 118 -7.51 15.83 0.12
CA GLN A 118 -8.25 16.01 -1.13
C GLN A 118 -7.71 17.20 -1.93
N ALA A 119 -7.54 17.01 -3.24
CA ALA A 119 -7.08 17.99 -4.22
C ALA A 119 -5.63 18.51 -4.02
N ASN A 120 -4.84 17.92 -3.11
CA ASN A 120 -3.43 18.29 -2.97
C ASN A 120 -2.56 17.57 -4.01
N TYR A 121 -1.98 18.37 -4.89
CA TYR A 121 -1.10 17.88 -5.97
C TYR A 121 0.34 17.79 -5.50
N PHE A 122 0.97 16.65 -5.74
CA PHE A 122 2.38 16.41 -5.41
C PHE A 122 3.24 16.42 -6.68
N GLU A 123 3.89 17.57 -6.94
CA GLU A 123 4.67 17.83 -8.15
C GLU A 123 5.76 16.80 -8.46
N PRO A 124 6.55 16.28 -7.47
CA PRO A 124 7.63 15.34 -7.75
C PRO A 124 7.22 14.04 -8.45
N THR A 125 5.97 13.62 -8.28
CA THR A 125 5.42 12.42 -8.93
C THR A 125 4.26 12.72 -9.87
N LYS A 126 3.84 13.99 -9.97
CA LYS A 126 2.69 14.45 -10.76
C LYS A 126 1.41 13.68 -10.43
N THR A 127 1.12 13.55 -9.13
CA THR A 127 -0.01 12.77 -8.61
C THR A 127 -0.81 13.55 -7.58
N TYR A 128 -2.02 13.09 -7.30
CA TYR A 128 -2.85 13.49 -6.18
C TYR A 128 -2.93 12.31 -5.19
N PRO A 129 -1.98 12.16 -4.24
CA PRO A 129 -1.81 10.92 -3.47
C PRO A 129 -3.10 10.43 -2.80
N TYR A 130 -3.86 11.33 -2.18
CA TYR A 130 -5.11 10.99 -1.52
C TYR A 130 -6.22 10.62 -2.52
N ASP A 131 -6.44 11.46 -3.54
CA ASP A 131 -7.52 11.25 -4.50
C ASP A 131 -7.28 9.99 -5.35
N ASP A 132 -6.04 9.75 -5.74
CA ASP A 132 -5.63 8.53 -6.44
C ASP A 132 -5.88 7.29 -5.57
N ALA A 133 -5.54 7.34 -4.27
CA ALA A 133 -5.81 6.25 -3.34
C ALA A 133 -7.30 5.98 -3.17
N ILE A 134 -8.13 7.02 -3.05
CA ILE A 134 -9.59 6.89 -2.97
C ILE A 134 -10.17 6.29 -4.25
N ASN A 135 -9.77 6.80 -5.42
CA ASN A 135 -10.32 6.37 -6.71
C ASN A 135 -9.94 4.91 -7.01
N ARG A 136 -8.68 4.54 -6.81
CA ARG A 136 -8.20 3.16 -6.99
C ARG A 136 -8.85 2.20 -6.02
N THR A 137 -9.04 2.62 -4.77
CA THR A 137 -9.74 1.80 -3.77
C THR A 137 -11.22 1.59 -4.13
N LYS A 138 -11.93 2.64 -4.57
CA LYS A 138 -13.32 2.52 -5.04
C LYS A 138 -13.43 1.59 -6.25
N LEU A 139 -12.49 1.67 -7.19
CA LEU A 139 -12.44 0.74 -8.33
C LEU A 139 -12.29 -0.72 -7.84
N ALA A 140 -11.33 -0.99 -6.97
CA ALA A 140 -11.10 -2.32 -6.40
C ALA A 140 -12.33 -2.86 -5.65
N MET A 141 -13.01 -1.99 -4.89
CA MET A 141 -14.21 -2.34 -4.12
C MET A 141 -15.41 -2.75 -4.98
N GLN A 142 -15.37 -2.57 -6.28
CA GLN A 142 -16.42 -3.11 -7.17
C GLN A 142 -16.47 -4.64 -7.10
N ILE A 143 -15.30 -5.29 -7.00
CA ILE A 143 -15.17 -6.76 -7.01
C ILE A 143 -14.66 -7.38 -5.70
N GLY A 144 -14.17 -6.57 -4.74
CA GLY A 144 -13.63 -7.04 -3.47
C GLY A 144 -14.16 -6.27 -2.27
N THR A 145 -13.80 -6.71 -1.06
CA THR A 145 -14.15 -6.10 0.22
C THR A 145 -12.92 -5.50 0.87
N LEU A 146 -12.88 -4.18 1.05
CA LEU A 146 -11.78 -3.52 1.74
C LEU A 146 -11.74 -3.91 3.22
N LYS A 147 -10.61 -4.44 3.67
CA LYS A 147 -10.39 -4.96 5.02
C LYS A 147 -9.50 -4.06 5.87
N GLY A 148 -8.63 -3.26 5.26
CA GLY A 148 -7.73 -2.40 6.00
C GLY A 148 -6.87 -1.50 5.12
N ILE A 149 -6.23 -0.54 5.79
CA ILE A 149 -5.22 0.36 5.21
C ILE A 149 -3.91 0.14 5.96
N LEU A 150 -2.83 -0.07 5.21
CA LEU A 150 -1.47 -0.08 5.70
C LEU A 150 -0.82 1.26 5.36
N TRP A 151 -0.32 1.95 6.40
CA TRP A 151 0.29 3.26 6.31
C TRP A 151 1.73 3.22 6.79
N GLN A 152 2.69 3.55 5.94
CA GLN A 152 4.10 3.71 6.29
C GLN A 152 4.58 5.06 5.75
N GLN A 153 4.70 6.05 6.64
CA GLN A 153 5.04 7.42 6.27
C GLN A 153 5.44 8.22 7.52
N GLY A 154 6.19 9.28 7.34
CA GLY A 154 6.53 10.22 8.39
C GLY A 154 7.89 10.88 8.16
N GLU A 155 8.79 10.24 7.41
CA GLU A 155 10.15 10.72 7.17
C GLU A 155 10.17 12.11 6.52
N SER A 156 9.24 12.37 5.59
CA SER A 156 9.10 13.69 4.94
C SER A 156 8.50 14.78 5.85
N ASP A 157 8.09 14.42 7.05
CA ASP A 157 7.52 15.34 8.05
C ASP A 157 8.45 15.56 9.25
N CYS A 158 9.69 15.02 9.20
CA CYS A 158 10.69 15.11 10.29
C CYS A 158 11.42 16.46 10.31
N ASP A 159 10.69 17.56 10.35
CA ASP A 159 11.20 18.91 10.58
C ASP A 159 10.49 19.62 11.73
N SER A 160 11.01 20.77 12.16
CA SER A 160 10.52 21.53 13.32
C SER A 160 9.11 22.09 13.17
N VAL A 161 8.57 22.17 11.97
CA VAL A 161 7.24 22.70 11.66
C VAL A 161 6.24 21.58 11.47
N ARG A 162 6.55 20.65 10.56
CA ARG A 162 5.62 19.57 10.15
C ARG A 162 5.37 18.59 11.29
N SER A 163 6.41 18.24 12.06
CA SER A 163 6.28 17.28 13.16
C SER A 163 5.25 17.70 14.22
N LYS A 164 5.13 19.01 14.51
CA LYS A 164 4.15 19.54 15.46
C LYS A 164 2.70 19.31 15.06
N HIS A 165 2.44 19.23 13.74
CA HIS A 165 1.09 19.11 13.19
C HIS A 165 0.76 17.68 12.74
N TYR A 166 1.73 16.78 12.77
CA TYR A 166 1.61 15.43 12.23
C TYR A 166 0.47 14.62 12.88
N SER A 167 0.38 14.63 14.22
CA SER A 167 -0.66 13.91 14.96
C SER A 167 -2.07 14.30 14.51
N GLY A 168 -2.35 15.61 14.44
CA GLY A 168 -3.64 16.12 13.99
C GLY A 168 -3.96 15.74 12.54
N LYS A 169 -2.95 15.85 11.65
CA LYS A 169 -3.08 15.47 10.24
C LYS A 169 -3.31 13.97 10.08
N LEU A 170 -2.62 13.10 10.85
CA LEU A 170 -2.81 11.64 10.82
C LEU A 170 -4.22 11.25 11.26
N VAL A 171 -4.73 11.85 12.33
CA VAL A 171 -6.11 11.64 12.79
C VAL A 171 -7.12 12.07 11.72
N ALA A 172 -6.91 13.23 11.10
CA ALA A 172 -7.76 13.73 10.01
C ALA A 172 -7.73 12.80 8.80
N LEU A 173 -6.56 12.32 8.40
CA LEU A 173 -6.39 11.38 7.29
C LEU A 173 -7.21 10.10 7.49
N VAL A 174 -7.11 9.48 8.67
CA VAL A 174 -7.89 8.26 8.97
C VAL A 174 -9.39 8.52 8.91
N LYS A 175 -9.85 9.64 9.46
CA LYS A 175 -11.26 10.05 9.41
C LYS A 175 -11.73 10.27 7.97
N ASN A 176 -10.92 10.93 7.15
CA ASN A 176 -11.23 11.21 5.74
C ASN A 176 -11.31 9.92 4.93
N PHE A 177 -10.35 8.99 5.05
CA PHE A 177 -10.45 7.68 4.40
C PHE A 177 -11.73 6.95 4.77
N ARG A 178 -12.07 6.90 6.06
CA ARG A 178 -13.31 6.25 6.54
C ARG A 178 -14.58 6.89 6.00
N LYS A 179 -14.60 8.21 5.91
CA LYS A 179 -15.71 9.00 5.36
C LYS A 179 -15.87 8.75 3.86
N ASP A 180 -14.80 8.90 3.08
CA ASP A 180 -14.86 8.91 1.62
C ASP A 180 -15.00 7.50 1.01
N LEU A 181 -14.51 6.47 1.74
CA LEU A 181 -14.72 5.06 1.43
C LEU A 181 -16.01 4.50 2.07
N LYS A 182 -16.72 5.29 2.87
CA LYS A 182 -17.99 4.94 3.54
C LYS A 182 -17.90 3.72 4.45
N ILE A 183 -16.75 3.52 5.13
CA ILE A 183 -16.51 2.42 6.07
C ILE A 183 -16.04 3.01 7.41
N LYS A 184 -16.99 3.30 8.30
CA LYS A 184 -16.74 3.98 9.60
C LYS A 184 -15.71 3.27 10.49
N SER A 185 -15.66 1.95 10.46
CA SER A 185 -14.78 1.12 11.29
C SER A 185 -13.63 0.46 10.51
N LEU A 186 -13.22 1.06 9.37
CA LEU A 186 -12.11 0.52 8.58
C LEU A 186 -10.82 0.46 9.41
N PRO A 187 -10.19 -0.71 9.53
CA PRO A 187 -8.89 -0.86 10.17
C PRO A 187 -7.82 0.00 9.49
N PHE A 188 -7.00 0.66 10.31
CA PHE A 188 -5.88 1.45 9.85
C PHE A 188 -4.65 1.11 10.68
N LEU A 189 -3.58 0.66 10.03
CA LEU A 189 -2.33 0.30 10.67
C LEU A 189 -1.26 1.30 10.26
N ALA A 190 -0.63 1.94 11.25
CA ALA A 190 0.46 2.87 11.02
C ALA A 190 1.78 2.26 11.49
N GLY A 191 2.76 2.16 10.60
CA GLY A 191 4.11 1.75 10.93
C GLY A 191 4.95 2.91 11.45
N THR A 192 5.79 2.64 12.46
CA THR A 192 6.74 3.62 12.98
C THR A 192 7.88 3.87 11.99
N ILE A 193 8.46 5.06 12.03
CA ILE A 193 9.73 5.37 11.37
C ILE A 193 10.83 4.54 12.04
N ALA A 194 11.72 3.97 11.25
CA ALA A 194 12.77 3.09 11.73
C ALA A 194 13.82 3.85 12.57
N PRO A 195 14.42 3.17 13.59
CA PRO A 195 15.44 3.77 14.44
C PRO A 195 16.67 4.29 13.70
N PHE A 196 17.07 3.65 12.60
CA PHE A 196 18.21 4.11 11.80
C PHE A 196 17.95 5.52 11.19
N TYR A 197 16.69 5.86 10.89
CA TYR A 197 16.32 7.18 10.40
C TYR A 197 16.34 8.24 11.52
N GLU A 198 15.98 7.85 12.76
CA GLU A 198 15.98 8.76 13.92
C GLU A 198 17.38 9.34 14.22
N ILE A 199 18.46 8.62 13.91
CA ILE A 199 19.85 9.03 14.20
C ILE A 199 20.18 10.38 13.57
N GLY A 200 19.74 10.63 12.33
CA GLY A 200 19.98 11.88 11.60
C GLY A 200 18.83 12.90 11.66
N HIS A 201 17.68 12.51 12.25
CA HIS A 201 16.44 13.27 12.16
C HIS A 201 15.76 13.40 13.53
N PRO A 202 16.14 14.41 14.33
CA PRO A 202 15.70 14.53 15.73
C PRO A 202 14.17 14.65 15.90
N PHE A 203 13.46 15.08 14.88
CA PHE A 203 11.99 15.17 14.91
C PHE A 203 11.28 13.85 14.57
N ALA A 204 12.00 12.80 14.13
CA ALA A 204 11.41 11.49 13.86
C ALA A 204 10.78 10.87 15.12
N LYS A 205 11.39 11.08 16.28
CA LYS A 205 10.84 10.65 17.57
C LYS A 205 9.44 11.24 17.82
N GLN A 206 9.24 12.54 17.53
CA GLN A 206 7.94 13.20 17.67
C GLN A 206 6.89 12.62 16.70
N ILE A 207 7.28 12.28 15.49
CA ILE A 207 6.42 11.57 14.53
C ILE A 207 6.03 10.20 15.10
N ASN A 208 7.00 9.44 15.63
CA ASN A 208 6.75 8.11 16.22
C ASN A 208 5.84 8.18 17.44
N GLU A 209 5.96 9.23 18.29
CA GLU A 209 5.03 9.47 19.40
C GLU A 209 3.60 9.71 18.89
N ALA A 210 3.43 10.48 17.82
CA ALA A 210 2.13 10.71 17.20
C ALA A 210 1.52 9.41 16.63
N ILE A 211 2.33 8.57 15.97
CA ILE A 211 1.90 7.26 15.47
C ILE A 211 1.50 6.34 16.62
N LYS A 212 2.33 6.24 17.67
CA LYS A 212 2.09 5.40 18.86
C LYS A 212 0.84 5.86 19.63
N GLY A 213 0.53 7.16 19.64
CA GLY A 213 -0.66 7.73 20.26
C GLY A 213 -1.97 7.55 19.50
N LEU A 214 -1.91 7.13 18.23
CA LEU A 214 -3.09 7.02 17.36
C LEU A 214 -4.18 6.07 17.92
N PRO A 215 -3.87 4.87 18.47
CA PRO A 215 -4.89 3.96 19.00
C PRO A 215 -5.64 4.50 20.23
N ALA A 216 -5.03 5.37 21.00
CA ALA A 216 -5.70 6.05 22.11
C ALA A 216 -6.71 7.10 21.63
N THR A 217 -6.49 7.66 20.42
CA THR A 217 -7.33 8.72 19.86
C THR A 217 -8.45 8.15 18.96
N LEU A 218 -8.16 7.11 18.20
CA LEU A 218 -9.11 6.53 17.23
C LEU A 218 -9.22 5.01 17.38
N LYS A 219 -10.44 4.52 17.61
CA LYS A 219 -10.72 3.08 17.58
C LYS A 219 -10.43 2.46 16.20
N ARG A 220 -10.14 1.18 16.18
CA ARG A 220 -9.83 0.42 14.96
C ARG A 220 -8.58 0.96 14.25
N THR A 221 -7.59 1.40 15.03
CA THR A 221 -6.23 1.70 14.58
C THR A 221 -5.23 0.85 15.36
N ALA A 222 -4.08 0.59 14.78
CA ALA A 222 -3.00 -0.14 15.42
C ALA A 222 -1.64 0.38 14.96
N VAL A 223 -0.61 0.12 15.75
CA VAL A 223 0.77 0.51 15.46
C VAL A 223 1.57 -0.72 15.09
N VAL A 224 2.39 -0.59 14.07
CA VAL A 224 3.36 -1.62 13.65
C VAL A 224 4.76 -1.10 13.93
N ASN A 225 5.48 -1.82 14.78
CA ASN A 225 6.83 -1.42 15.21
C ASN A 225 7.88 -1.80 14.17
N SER A 226 8.81 -0.88 13.90
CA SER A 226 9.96 -1.07 13.00
C SER A 226 11.31 -1.26 13.75
N ASP A 227 11.28 -1.41 15.09
CA ASP A 227 12.50 -1.60 15.87
C ASP A 227 13.27 -2.85 15.42
N GLY A 228 14.60 -2.73 15.34
CA GLY A 228 15.51 -3.80 14.92
C GLY A 228 15.54 -4.05 13.41
N LEU A 229 14.76 -3.33 12.60
CA LEU A 229 14.86 -3.41 11.15
C LEU A 229 16.03 -2.56 10.65
N MET A 230 16.66 -3.02 9.57
CA MET A 230 17.87 -2.45 9.00
C MET A 230 17.60 -1.71 7.71
N ASP A 231 18.41 -0.70 7.45
CA ASP A 231 18.39 0.02 6.18
C ASP A 231 19.22 -0.69 5.09
N LYS A 232 19.10 -0.22 3.87
CA LYS A 232 19.84 -0.73 2.72
C LYS A 232 21.20 -0.06 2.50
N GLY A 233 21.70 0.71 3.48
CA GLY A 233 22.97 1.47 3.43
C GLY A 233 22.78 2.97 3.11
N ASP A 234 21.54 3.48 3.08
CA ASP A 234 21.24 4.89 2.81
C ASP A 234 20.64 5.64 4.01
N ALA A 235 20.62 5.00 5.18
CA ALA A 235 20.07 5.50 6.43
C ALA A 235 18.61 5.99 6.33
N THR A 236 17.87 5.56 5.29
CA THR A 236 16.52 6.08 4.99
C THR A 236 15.53 4.96 4.68
N HIS A 237 15.94 4.00 3.85
CA HIS A 237 15.05 2.98 3.34
C HIS A 237 15.41 1.59 3.84
N PHE A 238 14.40 0.81 4.19
CA PHE A 238 14.58 -0.58 4.57
C PHE A 238 15.28 -1.38 3.47
N ASN A 239 16.18 -2.28 3.85
CA ASN A 239 16.65 -3.34 2.97
C ASN A 239 15.53 -4.36 2.69
N SER A 240 15.76 -5.30 1.78
CA SER A 240 14.73 -6.24 1.33
C SER A 240 14.23 -7.15 2.45
N GLU A 241 15.13 -7.65 3.28
CA GLU A 241 14.80 -8.50 4.42
C GLU A 241 13.93 -7.76 5.43
N SER A 242 14.33 -6.54 5.80
CA SER A 242 13.58 -5.70 6.74
C SER A 242 12.23 -5.23 6.18
N ALA A 243 12.14 -4.96 4.88
CA ALA A 243 10.87 -4.64 4.23
C ALA A 243 9.90 -5.84 4.29
N ARG A 244 10.39 -7.07 4.05
CA ARG A 244 9.58 -8.29 4.18
C ARG A 244 9.14 -8.52 5.62
N GLU A 245 10.06 -8.39 6.58
CA GLU A 245 9.75 -8.55 8.00
C GLU A 245 8.71 -7.51 8.46
N LEU A 246 8.83 -6.25 8.03
CA LEU A 246 7.83 -5.23 8.31
C LEU A 246 6.44 -5.65 7.81
N GLY A 247 6.36 -6.25 6.63
CA GLY A 247 5.11 -6.78 6.11
C GLY A 247 4.52 -7.90 6.96
N ILE A 248 5.36 -8.82 7.45
CA ILE A 248 4.95 -9.87 8.40
C ILE A 248 4.43 -9.26 9.70
N ARG A 249 5.08 -8.21 10.21
CA ARG A 249 4.62 -7.48 11.41
C ARG A 249 3.27 -6.82 11.19
N TYR A 250 3.06 -6.18 10.04
CA TYR A 250 1.75 -5.62 9.65
C TYR A 250 0.66 -6.70 9.70
N ALA A 251 0.91 -7.87 9.13
CA ALA A 251 -0.05 -8.98 9.14
C ALA A 251 -0.30 -9.48 10.57
N THR A 252 0.74 -9.69 11.36
CA THR A 252 0.65 -10.15 12.75
C THR A 252 -0.19 -9.21 13.61
N VAL A 253 0.05 -7.89 13.49
CA VAL A 253 -0.74 -6.88 14.20
C VAL A 253 -2.18 -6.85 13.69
N PHE A 254 -2.41 -6.95 12.38
CA PHE A 254 -3.76 -7.01 11.82
C PHE A 254 -4.55 -8.19 12.38
N ILE A 255 -3.95 -9.38 12.37
CA ILE A 255 -4.55 -10.63 12.85
C ILE A 255 -4.90 -10.52 14.33
N SER A 256 -3.94 -10.14 15.16
CA SER A 256 -4.13 -10.08 16.61
C SER A 256 -5.16 -9.05 17.06
N THR A 257 -5.27 -7.94 16.32
CA THR A 257 -6.11 -6.78 16.69
C THR A 257 -7.50 -6.82 16.05
N PHE A 258 -7.62 -7.29 14.79
CA PHE A 258 -8.83 -7.10 14.00
C PHE A 258 -9.51 -8.38 13.53
N SER A 259 -8.82 -9.54 13.58
CA SER A 259 -9.35 -10.82 13.09
C SER A 259 -9.95 -11.69 14.19
N ARG A 260 -9.98 -11.26 15.47
CA ARG A 260 -10.68 -11.99 16.51
C ARG A 260 -12.19 -11.99 16.22
N LYS A 261 -12.77 -13.19 16.19
CA LYS A 261 -14.21 -13.46 16.04
C LYS A 261 -15.00 -12.84 17.18
#